data_151b99ff79c7673733c5eb170417f497
#
_entry.id   151b99ff79c7673733c5eb170417f497
#
_cell.length_a   1.000
_cell.length_b   1.000
_cell.length_c   1.000
_cell.angle_alpha   90.00
_cell.angle_beta   90.00
_cell.angle_gamma   90.00
#
_symmetry.space_group_name_H-M   'P 1'
#
loop_
_entity.id
_entity.type
_entity.pdbx_description
1 polymer ?
#
loop_
_entity_poly.entity_id
_entity_poly.type
_entity_poly.pdbx_seq_one_letter_code
_entity_poly.pdbx_strand_id
1 'polypeptide(L)'
;MLLALVCILGLLPGAALAASPDSIVMEDCTHNGVHYESAALDTCWLHQMKFDYNGDTVTGFCADHGGGMGWSLEGHEWNNPQPISDPTVKTMMAYYYAHSRGIFTDQAHALGVDEVWGSDYTWTMNAWVQAVVWRYQENLFSDPVAACAEELMYVYNNLEHTSYSSIDDVVDGTTLRDRAQYILDLGAQGVWGDCTVYEYDYAGPGTAQHPAYDVQGIIIGDLTVTRERYQFTIKKVDATNPNLALPGARFLVQNANGTFEKEVVTGRDGT
;
A
#
# COMPACT_ATOMS: atom_id res chain seq x y z
N MET A 1 -36.28 15.57 25.72
CA MET A 1 -36.17 15.80 24.26
C MET A 1 -35.68 14.50 23.65
N LEU A 2 -36.57 13.74 22.99
CA LEU A 2 -36.18 12.47 22.37
C LEU A 2 -35.61 12.76 20.98
N LEU A 3 -34.35 12.39 20.75
CA LEU A 3 -33.71 12.50 19.43
C LEU A 3 -33.99 11.20 18.67
N ALA A 4 -34.83 11.24 17.62
CA ALA A 4 -34.96 10.10 16.73
C ALA A 4 -33.89 10.21 15.66
N LEU A 5 -32.89 9.31 15.69
CA LEU A 5 -31.85 9.15 14.68
C LEU A 5 -32.34 8.11 13.67
N VAL A 6 -32.61 8.51 12.44
CA VAL A 6 -32.89 7.58 11.34
C VAL A 6 -31.63 7.46 10.50
N CYS A 7 -30.91 6.34 10.63
CA CYS A 7 -29.77 6.00 9.78
C CYS A 7 -30.26 5.22 8.56
N ILE A 8 -30.07 5.75 7.36
CA ILE A 8 -30.28 5.00 6.11
C ILE A 8 -28.90 4.54 5.65
N LEU A 9 -28.58 3.26 5.85
CA LEU A 9 -27.40 2.62 5.28
C LEU A 9 -27.67 2.31 3.81
N GLY A 10 -27.19 3.16 2.93
CA GLY A 10 -27.15 2.87 1.50
C GLY A 10 -25.92 2.01 1.18
N LEU A 11 -26.11 0.73 0.91
CA LEU A 11 -25.11 -0.12 0.30
C LEU A 11 -24.94 0.34 -1.16
N LEU A 12 -23.88 1.06 -1.46
CA LEU A 12 -23.44 1.23 -2.85
C LEU A 12 -22.83 -0.10 -3.32
N PRO A 13 -23.11 -0.55 -4.55
CA PRO A 13 -22.43 -1.72 -5.08
C PRO A 13 -20.93 -1.44 -5.05
N GLY A 14 -20.17 -2.36 -4.45
CA GLY A 14 -18.72 -2.31 -4.46
C GLY A 14 -18.23 -2.14 -5.90
N ALA A 15 -17.28 -1.26 -6.13
CA ALA A 15 -16.60 -1.19 -7.41
C ALA A 15 -16.09 -2.61 -7.73
N ALA A 16 -16.52 -3.16 -8.86
CA ALA A 16 -15.92 -4.39 -9.35
C ALA A 16 -14.42 -4.12 -9.50
N LEU A 17 -13.59 -4.93 -8.87
CA LEU A 17 -12.15 -4.92 -9.10
C LEU A 17 -11.96 -5.07 -10.61
N ALA A 18 -11.25 -4.15 -11.22
CA ALA A 18 -10.84 -4.32 -12.59
C ALA A 18 -10.02 -5.62 -12.65
N ALA A 19 -10.28 -6.45 -13.68
CA ALA A 19 -9.43 -7.61 -13.90
C ALA A 19 -8.00 -7.10 -14.17
N SER A 20 -6.99 -7.86 -13.69
CA SER A 20 -5.60 -7.55 -14.04
C SER A 20 -5.46 -7.51 -15.57
N PRO A 21 -4.64 -6.61 -16.13
CA PRO A 21 -4.35 -6.65 -17.55
C PRO A 21 -3.65 -7.97 -17.90
N ASP A 22 -3.89 -8.46 -19.11
CA ASP A 22 -3.22 -9.68 -19.61
C ASP A 22 -1.70 -9.47 -19.78
N SER A 23 -1.28 -8.21 -19.95
CA SER A 23 0.13 -7.82 -20.06
C SER A 23 0.39 -6.43 -19.51
N ILE A 24 1.65 -6.20 -19.16
CA ILE A 24 2.20 -4.92 -18.71
C ILE A 24 3.43 -4.57 -19.53
N VAL A 25 3.71 -3.28 -19.70
CA VAL A 25 4.88 -2.79 -20.47
C VAL A 25 5.74 -1.92 -19.56
N MET A 26 7.06 -2.16 -19.56
CA MET A 26 7.98 -1.32 -18.80
C MET A 26 8.11 0.05 -19.46
N GLU A 27 7.82 1.11 -18.68
CA GLU A 27 7.95 2.50 -19.11
C GLU A 27 9.31 3.11 -18.74
N ASP A 28 9.83 2.72 -17.55
CA ASP A 28 11.05 3.31 -17.00
C ASP A 28 11.74 2.32 -16.06
N CYS A 29 13.06 2.32 -16.06
CA CYS A 29 13.89 1.54 -15.15
C CYS A 29 15.03 2.41 -14.61
N THR A 30 14.89 2.91 -13.42
CA THR A 30 15.89 3.74 -12.76
C THR A 30 16.76 2.92 -11.82
N HIS A 31 18.06 3.06 -11.95
CA HIS A 31 19.07 2.43 -11.11
C HIS A 31 19.78 3.51 -10.29
N ASN A 32 19.78 3.37 -8.97
CA ASN A 32 20.39 4.37 -8.08
C ASN A 32 21.85 4.09 -7.72
N GLY A 33 22.46 3.03 -8.24
CA GLY A 33 23.82 2.64 -7.95
C GLY A 33 24.00 1.99 -6.57
N VAL A 34 22.94 1.66 -5.88
CA VAL A 34 22.99 1.02 -4.55
C VAL A 34 22.95 -0.49 -4.70
N HIS A 35 23.96 -1.14 -4.13
CA HIS A 35 23.92 -2.58 -3.87
C HIS A 35 23.15 -2.84 -2.60
N TYR A 36 22.24 -3.80 -2.66
CA TYR A 36 21.56 -4.33 -1.50
C TYR A 36 22.21 -5.67 -1.11
N GLU A 37 22.48 -5.85 0.17
CA GLU A 37 23.05 -7.07 0.74
C GLU A 37 22.33 -7.42 2.04
N SER A 38 21.88 -8.67 2.16
CA SER A 38 21.34 -9.20 3.41
C SER A 38 21.88 -10.61 3.69
N ALA A 39 21.71 -11.09 4.92
CA ALA A 39 22.14 -12.45 5.28
C ALA A 39 21.31 -13.55 4.60
N ALA A 40 20.10 -13.22 4.15
CA ALA A 40 19.18 -14.15 3.51
C ALA A 40 19.23 -14.10 1.98
N LEU A 41 19.71 -12.99 1.42
CA LEU A 41 19.75 -12.72 -0.01
C LEU A 41 21.18 -12.35 -0.39
N ASP A 42 21.63 -12.81 -1.55
CA ASP A 42 22.90 -12.39 -2.11
C ASP A 42 22.89 -10.90 -2.48
N THR A 43 24.07 -10.34 -2.72
CA THR A 43 24.20 -8.95 -3.16
C THR A 43 23.56 -8.73 -4.52
N CYS A 44 22.68 -7.76 -4.63
CA CYS A 44 21.98 -7.39 -5.85
C CYS A 44 21.85 -5.89 -6.03
N TRP A 45 21.52 -5.46 -7.24
CA TRP A 45 21.22 -4.07 -7.54
C TRP A 45 19.76 -3.76 -7.28
N LEU A 46 19.49 -2.64 -6.64
CA LEU A 46 18.14 -2.12 -6.50
C LEU A 46 17.75 -1.30 -7.72
N HIS A 47 16.63 -1.64 -8.30
CA HIS A 47 15.99 -0.92 -9.40
C HIS A 47 14.63 -0.40 -8.95
N GLN A 48 14.27 0.79 -9.43
CA GLN A 48 12.90 1.27 -9.38
C GLN A 48 12.35 1.20 -10.80
N MET A 49 11.32 0.41 -11.00
CA MET A 49 10.72 0.16 -12.30
C MET A 49 9.29 0.66 -12.34
N LYS A 50 8.92 1.22 -13.48
CA LYS A 50 7.56 1.68 -13.74
C LYS A 50 6.99 0.95 -14.94
N PHE A 51 5.72 0.61 -14.82
CA PHE A 51 4.98 -0.14 -15.83
C PHE A 51 3.66 0.55 -16.16
N ASP A 52 3.26 0.48 -17.42
CA ASP A 52 1.88 0.72 -17.82
C ASP A 52 1.01 -0.44 -17.33
N TYR A 53 0.05 -0.14 -16.49
CA TYR A 53 -0.93 -1.06 -15.93
C TYR A 53 -2.33 -0.49 -16.17
N ASN A 54 -3.00 -0.92 -17.24
CA ASN A 54 -4.31 -0.39 -17.65
C ASN A 54 -4.34 1.12 -17.92
N GLY A 55 -3.24 1.71 -18.39
CA GLY A 55 -3.11 3.15 -18.65
C GLY A 55 -2.67 3.97 -17.44
N ASP A 56 -2.44 3.34 -16.29
CA ASP A 56 -1.84 3.95 -15.12
C ASP A 56 -0.38 3.52 -14.97
N THR A 57 0.50 4.47 -14.64
CA THR A 57 1.89 4.15 -14.32
C THR A 57 1.99 3.61 -12.90
N VAL A 58 2.46 2.37 -12.74
CA VAL A 58 2.65 1.73 -11.44
C VAL A 58 4.11 1.30 -11.24
N THR A 59 4.55 1.23 -9.99
CA THR A 59 5.84 0.64 -9.64
C THR A 59 5.72 -0.88 -9.62
N GLY A 60 6.64 -1.56 -10.31
CA GLY A 60 6.81 -3.02 -10.25
C GLY A 60 8.01 -3.40 -9.40
N PHE A 61 8.03 -4.64 -8.94
CA PHE A 61 9.08 -5.25 -8.13
C PHE A 61 9.61 -6.50 -8.81
N CYS A 62 10.93 -6.71 -8.76
CA CYS A 62 11.54 -7.93 -9.28
C CYS A 62 11.03 -9.16 -8.54
N ALA A 63 10.66 -10.21 -9.29
CA ALA A 63 10.19 -11.46 -8.70
C ALA A 63 11.33 -12.26 -8.06
N ASP A 64 12.52 -12.25 -8.65
CA ASP A 64 13.70 -12.88 -8.07
C ASP A 64 14.90 -11.91 -8.00
N HIS A 65 15.90 -12.20 -7.17
CA HIS A 65 17.06 -11.33 -7.00
C HIS A 65 18.24 -11.66 -7.92
N GLY A 66 18.18 -12.79 -8.64
CA GLY A 66 19.24 -13.29 -9.52
C GLY A 66 19.05 -12.97 -10.99
N GLY A 67 17.88 -12.47 -11.39
CA GLY A 67 17.55 -12.24 -12.79
C GLY A 67 18.04 -10.90 -13.35
N GLY A 68 18.15 -10.83 -14.67
CA GLY A 68 18.54 -9.62 -15.39
C GLY A 68 17.44 -8.56 -15.41
N MET A 69 17.77 -7.33 -15.07
CA MET A 69 16.89 -6.16 -15.14
C MET A 69 17.68 -4.90 -15.48
N GLY A 70 17.07 -3.98 -16.23
CA GLY A 70 17.72 -2.72 -16.59
C GLY A 70 16.98 -1.90 -17.65
N TRP A 71 17.48 -0.70 -17.90
CA TRP A 71 16.90 0.24 -18.89
C TRP A 71 16.80 -0.32 -20.33
N SER A 72 17.61 -1.32 -20.68
CA SER A 72 17.55 -1.94 -21.99
C SER A 72 16.27 -2.74 -22.22
N LEU A 73 15.45 -2.93 -21.19
CA LEU A 73 14.17 -3.61 -21.23
C LEU A 73 12.97 -2.62 -21.27
N GLU A 74 13.22 -1.31 -21.31
CA GLU A 74 12.14 -0.32 -21.51
C GLU A 74 11.43 -0.57 -22.83
N GLY A 75 10.10 -0.51 -22.81
CA GLY A 75 9.23 -0.85 -23.95
C GLY A 75 8.99 -2.36 -24.13
N HIS A 76 9.60 -3.21 -23.32
CA HIS A 76 9.35 -4.65 -23.34
C HIS A 76 8.10 -5.01 -22.52
N GLU A 77 7.56 -6.20 -22.81
CA GLU A 77 6.29 -6.70 -22.27
C GLU A 77 6.50 -7.88 -21.32
N TRP A 78 5.70 -7.93 -20.26
CA TRP A 78 5.48 -9.07 -19.37
C TRP A 78 4.00 -9.45 -19.45
N ASN A 79 3.70 -10.74 -19.43
CA ASN A 79 2.34 -11.25 -19.56
C ASN A 79 2.06 -12.41 -18.57
N ASN A 80 0.96 -13.15 -18.78
CA ASN A 80 0.61 -14.33 -17.99
C ASN A 80 0.49 -14.05 -16.48
N PRO A 81 -0.38 -13.11 -16.03
CA PRO A 81 -0.51 -12.75 -14.62
C PRO A 81 -0.89 -13.96 -13.76
N GLN A 82 -0.06 -14.24 -12.76
CA GLN A 82 -0.31 -15.25 -11.75
C GLN A 82 -0.61 -14.58 -10.41
N PRO A 83 -1.76 -14.88 -9.75
CA PRO A 83 -2.11 -14.21 -8.51
C PRO A 83 -1.22 -14.67 -7.34
N ILE A 84 -0.73 -13.71 -6.56
CA ILE A 84 -0.03 -13.96 -5.30
C ILE A 84 -1.04 -13.77 -4.16
N SER A 85 -1.22 -14.82 -3.36
CA SER A 85 -2.19 -14.83 -2.25
C SER A 85 -1.56 -14.61 -0.87
N ASP A 86 -0.23 -14.56 -0.77
CA ASP A 86 0.46 -14.39 0.50
C ASP A 86 0.05 -13.07 1.18
N PRO A 87 -0.43 -13.10 2.44
CA PRO A 87 -0.95 -11.92 3.12
C PRO A 87 0.14 -10.90 3.45
N THR A 88 1.38 -11.32 3.67
CA THR A 88 2.50 -10.43 3.98
C THR A 88 2.90 -9.65 2.75
N VAL A 89 3.07 -10.32 1.60
CA VAL A 89 3.36 -9.65 0.33
C VAL A 89 2.25 -8.66 -0.03
N LYS A 90 1.00 -9.07 0.07
CA LYS A 90 -0.16 -8.19 -0.18
C LYS A 90 -0.15 -6.96 0.73
N THR A 91 0.14 -7.15 2.01
CA THR A 91 0.22 -6.04 2.98
C THR A 91 1.37 -5.09 2.65
N MET A 92 2.55 -5.61 2.36
CA MET A 92 3.72 -4.79 2.03
C MET A 92 3.52 -4.00 0.72
N MET A 93 2.89 -4.63 -0.28
CA MET A 93 2.52 -3.96 -1.53
C MET A 93 1.46 -2.89 -1.29
N ALA A 94 0.41 -3.18 -0.51
CA ALA A 94 -0.61 -2.20 -0.14
C ALA A 94 -0.01 -1.00 0.59
N TYR A 95 0.85 -1.26 1.58
CA TYR A 95 1.58 -0.24 2.32
C TYR A 95 2.41 0.66 1.39
N TYR A 96 3.20 0.07 0.48
CA TYR A 96 3.98 0.83 -0.49
C TYR A 96 3.12 1.72 -1.38
N TYR A 97 2.06 1.16 -1.99
CA TYR A 97 1.21 1.92 -2.90
C TYR A 97 0.38 2.99 -2.19
N ALA A 98 -0.07 2.74 -0.97
CA ALA A 98 -0.77 3.74 -0.18
C ALA A 98 0.12 4.97 0.06
N HIS A 99 1.40 4.76 0.41
CA HIS A 99 2.35 5.83 0.66
C HIS A 99 2.84 6.50 -0.63
N SER A 100 3.28 5.73 -1.61
CA SER A 100 3.87 6.27 -2.85
C SER A 100 2.87 7.07 -3.70
N ARG A 101 1.58 6.75 -3.61
CA ARG A 101 0.51 7.44 -4.33
C ARG A 101 -0.22 8.48 -3.48
N GLY A 102 0.12 8.64 -2.20
CA GLY A 102 -0.63 9.48 -1.27
C GLY A 102 -2.09 9.05 -1.12
N ILE A 103 -2.37 7.74 -1.28
CA ILE A 103 -3.70 7.16 -1.18
C ILE A 103 -3.80 6.48 0.18
N PHE A 104 -4.61 7.04 1.06
CA PHE A 104 -4.81 6.50 2.39
C PHE A 104 -6.28 6.20 2.63
N THR A 105 -6.56 5.16 3.40
CA THR A 105 -7.90 4.87 3.88
C THR A 105 -8.35 5.89 4.92
N ASP A 106 -9.65 6.06 5.09
CA ASP A 106 -10.17 6.90 6.18
C ASP A 106 -9.69 6.40 7.56
N GLN A 107 -9.42 5.09 7.69
CA GLN A 107 -8.86 4.51 8.90
C GLN A 107 -7.38 4.91 9.10
N ALA A 108 -6.57 4.96 8.03
CA ALA A 108 -5.19 5.46 8.11
C ALA A 108 -5.15 6.92 8.57
N HIS A 109 -6.00 7.78 7.98
CA HIS A 109 -6.15 9.17 8.42
C HIS A 109 -6.58 9.28 9.89
N ALA A 110 -7.57 8.47 10.31
CA ALA A 110 -8.07 8.47 11.69
C ALA A 110 -7.01 8.04 12.72
N LEU A 111 -6.05 7.19 12.30
CA LEU A 111 -4.93 6.75 13.12
C LEU A 111 -3.69 7.66 13.02
N GLY A 112 -3.70 8.64 12.10
CA GLY A 112 -2.56 9.53 11.86
C GLY A 112 -1.33 8.82 11.32
N VAL A 113 -1.49 7.69 10.60
CA VAL A 113 -0.38 6.88 10.08
C VAL A 113 0.01 7.24 8.65
N ASP A 114 -0.74 8.08 7.99
CA ASP A 114 -0.49 8.64 6.66
C ASP A 114 0.68 9.65 6.62
N GLU A 115 1.10 10.16 7.79
CA GLU A 115 2.23 11.08 7.93
C GLU A 115 3.54 10.42 8.39
N VAL A 116 3.55 9.09 8.58
CA VAL A 116 4.66 8.36 9.22
C VAL A 116 5.96 8.40 8.41
N TRP A 117 5.89 8.61 7.10
CA TRP A 117 7.06 8.66 6.21
C TRP A 117 7.04 9.95 5.39
N GLY A 118 8.02 10.81 5.58
CA GLY A 118 8.21 11.99 4.72
C GLY A 118 8.54 11.59 3.27
N SER A 119 8.48 12.56 2.37
CA SER A 119 8.68 12.39 0.93
C SER A 119 10.05 11.80 0.53
N ASP A 120 11.03 11.81 1.44
CA ASP A 120 12.42 11.41 1.15
C ASP A 120 12.66 9.90 1.32
N TYR A 121 11.68 9.15 1.83
CA TYR A 121 11.83 7.71 2.11
C TYR A 121 11.35 6.78 0.98
N THR A 122 11.04 7.29 -0.20
CA THR A 122 10.51 6.48 -1.31
C THR A 122 11.47 5.34 -1.69
N TRP A 123 12.78 5.59 -1.69
CA TRP A 123 13.79 4.57 -1.99
C TRP A 123 13.93 3.53 -0.88
N THR A 124 13.98 3.96 0.37
CA THR A 124 14.09 3.08 1.54
C THR A 124 12.89 2.15 1.61
N MET A 125 11.69 2.68 1.41
CA MET A 125 10.45 1.90 1.39
C MET A 125 10.38 0.95 0.18
N ASN A 126 10.78 1.41 -1.01
CA ASN A 126 10.85 0.57 -2.21
C ASN A 126 11.83 -0.60 -2.00
N ALA A 127 13.02 -0.33 -1.49
CA ALA A 127 14.03 -1.33 -1.20
C ALA A 127 13.54 -2.37 -0.19
N TRP A 128 12.83 -1.93 0.85
CA TRP A 128 12.29 -2.83 1.86
C TRP A 128 11.23 -3.76 1.29
N VAL A 129 10.26 -3.22 0.54
CA VAL A 129 9.23 -4.05 -0.10
C VAL A 129 9.85 -5.01 -1.11
N GLN A 130 10.83 -4.55 -1.90
CA GLN A 130 11.57 -5.39 -2.83
C GLN A 130 12.27 -6.56 -2.12
N ALA A 131 12.97 -6.31 -1.02
CA ALA A 131 13.64 -7.34 -0.25
C ALA A 131 12.66 -8.36 0.36
N VAL A 132 11.51 -7.88 0.87
CA VAL A 132 10.46 -8.77 1.39
C VAL A 132 9.86 -9.64 0.27
N VAL A 133 9.66 -9.08 -0.94
CA VAL A 133 9.21 -9.84 -2.11
C VAL A 133 10.21 -10.95 -2.45
N TRP A 134 11.50 -10.66 -2.49
CA TRP A 134 12.54 -11.66 -2.76
C TRP A 134 12.56 -12.77 -1.70
N ARG A 135 12.47 -12.43 -0.41
CA ARG A 135 12.37 -13.45 0.65
C ARG A 135 11.16 -14.36 0.50
N TYR A 136 10.05 -13.83 0.04
CA TYR A 136 8.87 -14.62 -0.28
C TYR A 136 9.16 -15.59 -1.42
N GLN A 137 9.73 -15.12 -2.51
CA GLN A 137 10.01 -15.95 -3.70
C GLN A 137 11.04 -17.05 -3.39
N GLU A 138 12.04 -16.77 -2.56
CA GLU A 138 13.01 -17.76 -2.09
C GLU A 138 12.46 -18.68 -0.99
N ASN A 139 11.17 -18.57 -0.65
CA ASN A 139 10.51 -19.37 0.39
C ASN A 139 11.17 -19.26 1.78
N LEU A 140 11.62 -18.04 2.14
CA LEU A 140 12.32 -17.73 3.39
C LEU A 140 11.42 -17.08 4.46
N PHE A 141 10.10 -17.25 4.37
CA PHE A 141 9.10 -16.72 5.31
C PHE A 141 8.70 -17.73 6.39
N SER A 142 9.64 -18.12 7.25
CA SER A 142 9.28 -18.94 8.42
C SER A 142 8.59 -18.14 9.53
N ASP A 143 8.97 -16.87 9.69
CA ASP A 143 8.37 -15.86 10.57
C ASP A 143 8.27 -14.55 9.77
N PRO A 144 7.08 -14.17 9.26
CA PRO A 144 6.92 -12.97 8.44
C PRO A 144 7.36 -11.68 9.13
N VAL A 145 7.11 -11.55 10.43
CA VAL A 145 7.50 -10.34 11.18
C VAL A 145 9.02 -10.26 11.29
N ALA A 146 9.66 -11.36 11.67
CA ALA A 146 11.12 -11.41 11.75
C ALA A 146 11.75 -11.16 10.37
N ALA A 147 11.23 -11.80 9.33
CA ALA A 147 11.71 -11.61 7.96
C ALA A 147 11.59 -10.14 7.50
N CYS A 148 10.45 -9.50 7.70
CA CYS A 148 10.27 -8.08 7.37
C CYS A 148 11.19 -7.18 8.20
N ALA A 149 11.39 -7.47 9.49
CA ALA A 149 12.25 -6.70 10.36
C ALA A 149 13.75 -6.85 10.01
N GLU A 150 14.18 -8.06 9.65
CA GLU A 150 15.54 -8.31 9.17
C GLU A 150 15.84 -7.56 7.89
N GLU A 151 14.95 -7.62 6.90
CA GLU A 151 15.13 -6.88 5.65
C GLU A 151 15.09 -5.37 5.89
N LEU A 152 14.25 -4.88 6.80
CA LEU A 152 14.25 -3.47 7.20
C LEU A 152 15.60 -3.05 7.81
N MET A 153 16.19 -3.88 8.66
CA MET A 153 17.53 -3.66 9.24
C MET A 153 18.58 -3.52 8.13
N TYR A 154 18.58 -4.45 7.17
CA TYR A 154 19.55 -4.42 6.07
C TYR A 154 19.33 -3.22 5.14
N VAL A 155 18.07 -2.84 4.88
CA VAL A 155 17.75 -1.63 4.11
C VAL A 155 18.32 -0.38 4.78
N TYR A 156 18.11 -0.21 6.08
CA TYR A 156 18.72 0.91 6.81
C TYR A 156 20.25 0.87 6.77
N ASN A 157 20.86 -0.29 6.94
CA ASN A 157 22.31 -0.42 6.91
C ASN A 157 22.89 -0.08 5.52
N ASN A 158 22.23 -0.53 4.45
CA ASN A 158 22.71 -0.32 3.08
C ASN A 158 22.43 1.08 2.54
N LEU A 159 21.26 1.64 2.84
CA LEU A 159 20.82 2.92 2.27
C LEU A 159 21.08 4.12 3.18
N GLU A 160 20.88 3.96 4.49
CA GLU A 160 21.03 5.04 5.46
C GLU A 160 22.39 4.99 6.19
N HIS A 161 23.27 4.04 5.79
CA HIS A 161 24.62 3.86 6.36
C HIS A 161 24.62 3.67 7.88
N THR A 162 23.61 3.00 8.40
CA THR A 162 23.54 2.62 9.82
C THR A 162 24.33 1.35 10.09
N SER A 163 24.37 0.89 11.33
CA SER A 163 25.07 -0.32 11.74
C SER A 163 24.26 -1.15 12.72
N TYR A 164 22.95 -1.29 12.42
CA TYR A 164 22.08 -2.16 13.21
C TYR A 164 22.53 -3.62 13.08
N SER A 165 22.48 -4.35 14.19
CA SER A 165 22.97 -5.74 14.29
C SER A 165 21.87 -6.71 14.72
N SER A 166 20.73 -6.19 15.13
CA SER A 166 19.59 -6.95 15.63
C SER A 166 18.27 -6.30 15.21
N ILE A 167 17.27 -7.11 14.95
CA ILE A 167 15.91 -6.61 14.74
C ILE A 167 15.27 -5.99 15.99
N ASP A 168 15.90 -6.16 17.14
CA ASP A 168 15.52 -5.53 18.41
C ASP A 168 16.25 -4.18 18.62
N ASP A 169 17.10 -3.76 17.67
CA ASP A 169 17.69 -2.41 17.68
C ASP A 169 16.61 -1.35 17.49
N VAL A 170 16.78 -0.21 18.19
CA VAL A 170 15.78 0.86 18.25
C VAL A 170 16.05 1.93 17.21
N VAL A 171 15.02 2.25 16.43
CA VAL A 171 14.97 3.35 15.46
C VAL A 171 13.83 4.27 15.85
N ASP A 172 14.12 5.54 16.13
CA ASP A 172 13.10 6.54 16.51
C ASP A 172 12.16 6.09 17.64
N GLY A 173 12.73 5.42 18.66
CA GLY A 173 11.98 4.99 19.85
C GLY A 173 11.22 3.67 19.71
N THR A 174 11.33 2.98 18.58
CA THR A 174 10.64 1.71 18.29
C THR A 174 11.65 0.69 17.78
N THR A 175 11.54 -0.60 18.17
CA THR A 175 12.39 -1.63 17.58
C THR A 175 12.02 -1.88 16.11
N LEU A 176 12.98 -2.38 15.33
CA LEU A 176 12.71 -2.76 13.92
C LEU A 176 11.63 -3.85 13.85
N ARG A 177 11.64 -4.79 14.79
CA ARG A 177 10.62 -5.84 14.94
C ARG A 177 9.23 -5.24 15.19
N ASP A 178 9.10 -4.35 16.17
CA ASP A 178 7.81 -3.73 16.51
C ASP A 178 7.29 -2.87 15.35
N ARG A 179 8.19 -2.23 14.60
CA ARG A 179 7.83 -1.45 13.42
C ARG A 179 7.27 -2.35 12.31
N ALA A 180 7.92 -3.46 12.00
CA ALA A 180 7.43 -4.44 11.03
C ALA A 180 6.10 -5.05 11.47
N GLN A 181 5.99 -5.47 12.74
CA GLN A 181 4.74 -5.99 13.31
C GLN A 181 3.61 -4.99 13.19
N TYR A 182 3.84 -3.72 13.55
CA TYR A 182 2.84 -2.67 13.49
C TYR A 182 2.28 -2.47 12.07
N ILE A 183 3.15 -2.44 11.06
CA ILE A 183 2.74 -2.29 9.65
C ILE A 183 1.92 -3.49 9.17
N LEU A 184 2.33 -4.71 9.55
CA LEU A 184 1.59 -5.92 9.22
C LEU A 184 0.23 -5.99 9.93
N ASP A 185 0.17 -5.59 11.20
CA ASP A 185 -1.08 -5.54 11.97
C ASP A 185 -2.07 -4.53 11.39
N LEU A 186 -1.60 -3.36 10.98
CA LEU A 186 -2.43 -2.36 10.30
C LEU A 186 -2.93 -2.86 8.94
N GLY A 187 -2.10 -3.61 8.19
CA GLY A 187 -2.51 -4.25 6.96
C GLY A 187 -3.59 -5.30 7.17
N ALA A 188 -3.44 -6.15 8.20
CA ALA A 188 -4.45 -7.14 8.58
C ALA A 188 -5.80 -6.49 8.97
N GLN A 189 -5.79 -5.23 9.43
CA GLN A 189 -6.96 -4.42 9.71
C GLN A 189 -7.51 -3.67 8.48
N GLY A 190 -6.87 -3.82 7.30
CA GLY A 190 -7.26 -3.14 6.07
C GLY A 190 -6.92 -1.64 6.00
N VAL A 191 -6.06 -1.15 6.90
CA VAL A 191 -5.69 0.28 6.97
C VAL A 191 -5.05 0.77 5.69
N TRP A 192 -4.22 -0.06 5.05
CA TRP A 192 -3.55 0.27 3.79
C TRP A 192 -4.44 0.13 2.55
N GLY A 193 -5.62 -0.45 2.67
CA GLY A 193 -6.48 -0.85 1.56
C GLY A 193 -6.31 -2.33 1.20
N ASP A 194 -7.07 -2.80 0.21
CA ASP A 194 -6.94 -4.15 -0.33
C ASP A 194 -6.07 -4.12 -1.59
N CYS A 195 -5.00 -4.92 -1.60
CA CYS A 195 -4.08 -5.04 -2.72
C CYS A 195 -4.21 -6.42 -3.36
N THR A 196 -4.60 -6.43 -4.62
CA THR A 196 -4.50 -7.63 -5.44
C THR A 196 -3.13 -7.65 -6.09
N VAL A 197 -2.37 -8.72 -5.88
CA VAL A 197 -0.97 -8.83 -6.31
C VAL A 197 -0.84 -9.90 -7.37
N TYR A 198 -0.11 -9.59 -8.44
CA TYR A 198 0.16 -10.50 -9.55
C TYR A 198 1.65 -10.53 -9.86
N GLU A 199 2.13 -11.72 -10.23
CA GLU A 199 3.42 -11.93 -10.86
C GLU A 199 3.21 -12.09 -12.37
N TYR A 200 4.03 -11.41 -13.17
CA TYR A 200 4.00 -11.43 -14.62
C TYR A 200 5.31 -12.02 -15.17
N ASP A 201 5.20 -12.94 -16.11
CA ASP A 201 6.34 -13.53 -16.79
C ASP A 201 6.85 -12.62 -17.91
N TYR A 202 8.16 -12.59 -18.13
CA TYR A 202 8.74 -11.87 -19.27
C TYR A 202 8.34 -12.51 -20.61
N ALA A 203 7.86 -11.69 -21.54
CA ALA A 203 7.34 -12.17 -22.83
C ALA A 203 8.22 -11.78 -24.04
N GLY A 204 9.26 -10.99 -23.81
CA GLY A 204 10.07 -10.42 -24.89
C GLY A 204 11.22 -11.33 -25.38
N PRO A 205 11.92 -10.92 -26.44
CA PRO A 205 13.06 -11.65 -26.99
C PRO A 205 14.35 -11.50 -26.17
N GLY A 206 14.32 -10.65 -25.13
CA GLY A 206 15.51 -10.22 -24.42
C GLY A 206 16.34 -9.17 -25.19
N THR A 207 17.45 -8.81 -24.59
CA THR A 207 18.44 -7.88 -25.17
C THR A 207 19.82 -8.51 -25.15
N ALA A 208 20.83 -7.81 -25.69
CA ALA A 208 22.21 -8.27 -25.63
C ALA A 208 22.75 -8.29 -24.19
N GLN A 209 22.26 -7.37 -23.31
CA GLN A 209 22.63 -7.32 -21.90
C GLN A 209 21.80 -8.30 -21.06
N HIS A 210 20.51 -8.49 -21.41
CA HIS A 210 19.56 -9.33 -20.70
C HIS A 210 18.90 -10.30 -21.67
N PRO A 211 19.49 -11.47 -21.94
CA PRO A 211 18.85 -12.50 -22.76
C PRO A 211 17.51 -12.93 -22.15
N ALA A 212 16.54 -13.33 -22.98
CA ALA A 212 15.18 -13.64 -22.53
C ALA A 212 15.10 -14.66 -21.38
N TYR A 213 16.01 -15.60 -21.31
CA TYR A 213 16.08 -16.62 -20.26
C TYR A 213 16.63 -16.09 -18.92
N ASP A 214 17.20 -14.88 -18.91
CA ASP A 214 17.80 -14.23 -17.75
C ASP A 214 16.93 -13.09 -17.20
N VAL A 215 15.92 -12.68 -17.97
CA VAL A 215 15.00 -11.63 -17.53
C VAL A 215 13.98 -12.19 -16.54
N GLN A 216 13.94 -11.57 -15.36
CA GLN A 216 13.07 -12.00 -14.27
C GLN A 216 11.61 -11.59 -14.46
N GLY A 217 10.72 -12.25 -13.71
CA GLY A 217 9.33 -11.86 -13.58
C GLY A 217 9.17 -10.53 -12.84
N ILE A 218 7.99 -9.95 -12.94
CA ILE A 218 7.63 -8.69 -12.28
C ILE A 218 6.41 -8.89 -11.42
N ILE A 219 6.48 -8.40 -10.18
CA ILE A 219 5.35 -8.38 -9.25
C ILE A 219 4.77 -6.97 -9.22
N ILE A 220 3.47 -6.88 -9.48
CA ILE A 220 2.68 -5.64 -9.42
C ILE A 220 1.47 -5.84 -8.51
N GLY A 221 1.12 -4.79 -7.77
CA GLY A 221 -0.11 -4.73 -6.99
C GLY A 221 -1.09 -3.71 -7.55
N ASP A 222 -2.36 -4.07 -7.57
CA ASP A 222 -3.47 -3.16 -7.77
C ASP A 222 -4.11 -2.85 -6.42
N LEU A 223 -3.93 -1.60 -5.97
CA LEU A 223 -4.45 -1.14 -4.70
C LEU A 223 -5.85 -0.57 -4.86
N THR A 224 -6.82 -1.25 -4.28
CA THR A 224 -8.18 -0.74 -4.12
C THR A 224 -8.33 -0.14 -2.73
N VAL A 225 -8.56 1.17 -2.68
CA VAL A 225 -8.94 1.86 -1.44
C VAL A 225 -10.45 1.98 -1.42
N THR A 226 -11.10 1.14 -0.63
CA THR A 226 -12.53 1.26 -0.40
C THR A 226 -12.76 2.43 0.55
N ARG A 227 -13.06 3.59 0.00
CA ARG A 227 -13.59 4.70 0.80
C ARG A 227 -15.04 4.38 1.10
N GLU A 228 -15.31 3.76 2.23
CA GLU A 228 -16.67 3.63 2.74
C GLU A 228 -17.18 5.04 3.07
N ARG A 229 -17.91 5.63 2.14
CA ARG A 229 -18.62 6.88 2.41
C ARG A 229 -19.92 6.53 3.11
N TYR A 230 -19.94 6.69 4.41
CA TYR A 230 -21.18 6.66 5.16
C TYR A 230 -21.88 8.01 4.97
N GLN A 231 -23.08 7.98 4.38
CA GLN A 231 -23.94 9.15 4.35
C GLN A 231 -25.04 8.96 5.38
N PHE A 232 -25.13 9.88 6.32
CA PHE A 232 -26.25 9.92 7.26
C PHE A 232 -26.96 11.27 7.15
N THR A 233 -28.27 11.25 7.32
CA THR A 233 -29.09 12.46 7.33
C THR A 233 -29.57 12.71 8.74
N ILE A 234 -29.25 13.88 9.29
CA ILE A 234 -29.78 14.34 10.58
C ILE A 234 -31.02 15.18 10.28
N LYS A 235 -32.17 14.74 10.76
CA LYS A 235 -33.41 15.52 10.66
C LYS A 235 -33.84 16.01 12.03
N LYS A 236 -33.93 17.33 12.19
CA LYS A 236 -34.42 17.96 13.41
C LYS A 236 -35.91 18.24 13.27
N VAL A 237 -36.70 17.69 14.17
CA VAL A 237 -38.16 17.86 14.22
C VAL A 237 -38.61 18.32 15.61
N ASP A 238 -39.81 18.87 15.70
CA ASP A 238 -40.45 19.20 16.97
C ASP A 238 -40.75 17.93 17.78
N ALA A 239 -40.50 17.97 19.07
CA ALA A 239 -40.67 16.80 19.95
C ALA A 239 -42.12 16.36 20.13
N THR A 240 -43.07 17.27 19.92
CA THR A 240 -44.51 17.00 20.06
C THR A 240 -45.20 16.79 18.70
N ASN A 241 -44.54 17.24 17.63
CA ASN A 241 -45.03 17.06 16.26
C ASN A 241 -43.89 16.65 15.32
N PRO A 242 -43.64 15.35 15.09
CA PRO A 242 -42.54 14.88 14.27
C PRO A 242 -42.62 15.27 12.79
N ASN A 243 -43.78 15.79 12.34
CA ASN A 243 -43.93 16.30 10.99
C ASN A 243 -43.51 17.78 10.85
N LEU A 244 -43.24 18.45 11.99
CA LEU A 244 -42.78 19.82 11.97
C LEU A 244 -41.26 19.85 11.96
N ALA A 245 -40.68 20.20 10.81
CA ALA A 245 -39.24 20.39 10.65
C ALA A 245 -38.75 21.65 11.40
N LEU A 246 -37.60 21.57 12.03
CA LEU A 246 -37.00 22.68 12.73
C LEU A 246 -35.71 23.13 12.01
N PRO A 247 -35.80 24.16 11.17
CA PRO A 247 -34.65 24.73 10.46
C PRO A 247 -33.73 25.51 11.40
N GLY A 248 -32.46 25.68 11.00
CA GLY A 248 -31.48 26.45 11.74
C GLY A 248 -30.92 25.80 13.00
N ALA A 249 -31.22 24.52 13.24
CA ALA A 249 -30.60 23.77 14.32
C ALA A 249 -29.12 23.49 13.98
N ARG A 250 -28.23 23.78 14.91
CA ARG A 250 -26.79 23.55 14.75
C ARG A 250 -26.39 22.24 15.40
N PHE A 251 -25.58 21.46 14.71
CA PHE A 251 -25.00 20.23 15.19
C PHE A 251 -23.50 20.26 14.99
N LEU A 252 -22.75 19.81 15.96
CA LEU A 252 -21.34 19.51 15.83
C LEU A 252 -21.22 18.01 15.54
N VAL A 253 -20.70 17.68 14.38
CA VAL A 253 -20.43 16.30 13.97
C VAL A 253 -18.95 16.04 14.24
N GLN A 254 -18.65 15.07 15.09
CA GLN A 254 -17.29 14.69 15.46
C GLN A 254 -17.14 13.18 15.33
N ASN A 255 -15.94 12.71 14.98
CA ASN A 255 -15.58 11.32 15.15
C ASN A 255 -15.20 11.03 16.61
N ALA A 256 -15.14 9.74 16.99
CA ALA A 256 -14.94 9.33 18.38
C ALA A 256 -13.60 9.79 18.99
N ASN A 257 -12.58 10.00 18.17
CA ASN A 257 -11.24 10.44 18.59
C ASN A 257 -11.00 11.96 18.47
N GLY A 258 -12.02 12.72 18.01
CA GLY A 258 -11.94 14.20 17.92
C GLY A 258 -11.07 14.75 16.76
N THR A 259 -10.56 13.90 15.88
CA THR A 259 -9.73 14.33 14.73
C THR A 259 -10.53 14.90 13.57
N PHE A 260 -11.84 14.65 13.54
CA PHE A 260 -12.78 15.27 12.62
C PHE A 260 -13.84 16.05 13.39
N GLU A 261 -14.05 17.29 13.00
CA GLU A 261 -15.10 18.15 13.55
C GLU A 261 -15.71 18.98 12.45
N LYS A 262 -17.04 18.98 12.34
CA LYS A 262 -17.78 19.81 11.40
C LYS A 262 -19.09 20.30 11.99
N GLU A 263 -19.30 21.62 11.97
CA GLU A 263 -20.61 22.21 12.26
C GLU A 263 -21.52 22.08 11.03
N VAL A 264 -22.73 21.59 11.23
CA VAL A 264 -23.79 21.52 10.23
C VAL A 264 -25.05 22.21 10.75
N VAL A 265 -25.78 22.86 9.87
CA VAL A 265 -27.00 23.62 10.22
C VAL A 265 -28.15 23.07 9.37
N THR A 266 -29.27 22.74 10.02
CA THR A 266 -30.43 22.20 9.30
C THR A 266 -31.05 23.24 8.37
N GLY A 267 -31.37 22.78 7.16
CA GLY A 267 -32.11 23.55 6.17
C GLY A 267 -33.61 23.72 6.49
N ARG A 268 -34.37 24.23 5.51
CA ARG A 268 -35.83 24.51 5.67
C ARG A 268 -36.66 23.25 5.97
N ASP A 269 -36.22 22.10 5.53
CA ASP A 269 -36.84 20.77 5.75
C ASP A 269 -36.39 20.11 7.05
N GLY A 270 -35.55 20.77 7.83
CA GLY A 270 -34.99 20.26 9.07
C GLY A 270 -33.80 19.32 8.89
N THR A 271 -33.28 19.12 7.66
CA THR A 271 -32.12 18.26 7.36
C THR A 271 -30.85 19.07 7.13
#